data_211baa1a0004c840f23969a2e4db8296
#
_entry.id   211baa1a0004c840f23969a2e4db8296
#
_cell.length_a   1.000
_cell.length_b   1.000
_cell.length_c   1.000
_cell.angle_alpha   90.00
_cell.angle_beta   90.00
_cell.angle_gamma   90.00
#
_symmetry.space_group_name_H-M   'P 1'
#
loop_
_entity.id
_entity.type
_entity.pdbx_description
1 polymer ?
#
loop_
_entity_poly.entity_id
_entity_poly.type
_entity_poly.pdbx_seq_one_letter_code
_entity_poly.pdbx_strand_id
1 'polypeptide(L)'
;MYKKILVPTDGSEAAEKEVEKVGDLLAEDGEIIILSVASELTPHQFQSKEDIDKLNQSFLDEAQFNVDKMKAKFDPNLNVTTKVLVGFPAETIVKVAEEEDVGLIAISSSGKGRVTKFFIGSVAEKVIHSFKKDVLLVHWFKLRTSEAATWSHIAYYVDSLIIFCSHHIVGS
;
A
#
# COMPACT_ATOMS: atom_id res chain seq x y z
N MET A 1 15.64 11.76 1.21
CA MET A 1 15.66 10.29 1.34
C MET A 1 15.15 9.93 2.72
N TYR A 2 14.39 8.86 2.85
CA TYR A 2 13.68 8.46 4.07
C TYR A 2 14.43 7.33 4.77
N LYS A 3 14.54 7.39 6.10
CA LYS A 3 15.14 6.31 6.90
C LYS A 3 14.22 5.11 7.06
N LYS A 4 12.92 5.34 7.15
CA LYS A 4 11.92 4.27 7.20
C LYS A 4 10.77 4.58 6.25
N ILE A 5 10.42 3.60 5.43
CA ILE A 5 9.30 3.67 4.49
C ILE A 5 8.36 2.50 4.79
N LEU A 6 7.07 2.77 4.97
CA LEU A 6 6.03 1.75 5.12
C LEU A 6 5.35 1.54 3.76
N VAL A 7 5.25 0.29 3.35
CA VAL A 7 4.64 -0.12 2.09
C VAL A 7 3.49 -1.10 2.39
N PRO A 8 2.25 -0.62 2.51
CA PRO A 8 1.09 -1.48 2.69
C PRO A 8 0.79 -2.25 1.40
N THR A 9 0.44 -3.54 1.53
CA THR A 9 0.06 -4.36 0.37
C THR A 9 -1.20 -5.17 0.62
N ASP A 10 -2.05 -5.26 -0.40
CA ASP A 10 -3.19 -6.17 -0.45
C ASP A 10 -2.98 -7.29 -1.49
N GLY A 11 -1.76 -7.41 -2.04
CA GLY A 11 -1.40 -8.37 -3.07
C GLY A 11 -1.87 -8.02 -4.48
N SER A 12 -2.44 -6.84 -4.70
CA SER A 12 -2.84 -6.38 -6.03
C SER A 12 -1.64 -6.02 -6.92
N GLU A 13 -1.84 -6.05 -8.25
CA GLU A 13 -0.81 -5.58 -9.20
C GLU A 13 -0.46 -4.09 -8.99
N ALA A 14 -1.41 -3.29 -8.51
CA ALA A 14 -1.18 -1.88 -8.22
C ALA A 14 -0.18 -1.71 -7.06
N ALA A 15 -0.35 -2.46 -5.97
CA ALA A 15 0.59 -2.45 -4.85
C ALA A 15 2.00 -2.91 -5.26
N GLU A 16 2.11 -3.86 -6.19
CA GLU A 16 3.41 -4.34 -6.66
C GLU A 16 4.25 -3.28 -7.40
N LYS A 17 3.60 -2.27 -7.99
CA LYS A 17 4.28 -1.16 -8.68
C LYS A 17 4.95 -0.16 -7.74
N GLU A 18 4.59 -0.16 -6.46
CA GLU A 18 5.22 0.69 -5.44
C GLU A 18 6.70 0.36 -5.26
N VAL A 19 7.07 -0.91 -5.40
CA VAL A 19 8.45 -1.41 -5.25
C VAL A 19 9.44 -0.64 -6.12
N GLU A 20 9.09 -0.37 -7.38
CA GLU A 20 9.95 0.32 -8.35
C GLU A 20 10.28 1.77 -7.93
N LYS A 21 9.41 2.41 -7.15
CA LYS A 21 9.57 3.82 -6.76
C LYS A 21 10.19 3.99 -5.36
N VAL A 22 9.93 3.02 -4.48
CA VAL A 22 10.32 3.13 -3.06
C VAL A 22 11.82 3.01 -2.86
N GLY A 23 12.49 2.13 -3.63
CA GLY A 23 13.94 1.91 -3.52
C GLY A 23 14.75 3.20 -3.69
N ASP A 24 14.37 4.04 -4.68
CA ASP A 24 15.07 5.29 -4.99
C ASP A 24 14.88 6.37 -3.91
N LEU A 25 13.87 6.22 -3.05
CA LEU A 25 13.55 7.17 -1.98
C LEU A 25 14.18 6.78 -0.64
N LEU A 26 14.70 5.55 -0.52
CA LEU A 26 15.29 5.04 0.71
C LEU A 26 16.67 5.63 0.95
N ALA A 27 16.99 5.96 2.20
CA ALA A 27 18.33 6.31 2.61
C ALA A 27 19.25 5.08 2.57
N GLU A 28 20.57 5.28 2.47
CA GLU A 28 21.57 4.20 2.35
C GLU A 28 21.50 3.20 3.52
N ASP A 29 21.20 3.69 4.73
CA ASP A 29 21.00 2.92 5.97
C ASP A 29 19.51 2.72 6.33
N GLY A 30 18.62 2.88 5.35
CA GLY A 30 17.19 2.88 5.57
C GLY A 30 16.56 1.50 5.64
N GLU A 31 15.31 1.44 6.09
CA GLU A 31 14.48 0.25 6.22
C GLU A 31 13.16 0.41 5.47
N ILE A 32 12.76 -0.62 4.75
CA ILE A 32 11.42 -0.76 4.17
C ILE A 32 10.64 -1.75 5.02
N ILE A 33 9.46 -1.35 5.47
CA ILE A 33 8.52 -2.20 6.19
C ILE A 33 7.34 -2.52 5.27
N ILE A 34 7.21 -3.77 4.86
CA ILE A 34 6.05 -4.23 4.09
C ILE A 34 4.98 -4.68 5.07
N LEU A 35 3.77 -4.14 4.95
CA LEU A 35 2.65 -4.46 5.84
C LEU A 35 1.47 -5.00 5.04
N SER A 36 0.94 -6.16 5.44
CA SER A 36 -0.38 -6.61 5.02
C SER A 36 -1.32 -6.71 6.21
N VAL A 37 -2.55 -6.21 6.05
CA VAL A 37 -3.55 -6.20 7.11
C VAL A 37 -4.64 -7.19 6.74
N ALA A 38 -4.74 -8.28 7.52
CA ALA A 38 -5.80 -9.26 7.40
C ALA A 38 -7.09 -8.75 8.06
N SER A 39 -8.22 -9.00 7.42
CA SER A 39 -9.53 -8.76 8.05
C SER A 39 -9.83 -9.88 9.04
N GLU A 40 -10.57 -9.56 10.11
CA GLU A 40 -11.08 -10.52 11.06
C GLU A 40 -12.59 -10.59 10.97
N LEU A 41 -13.11 -11.81 10.86
CA LEU A 41 -14.55 -12.06 10.95
C LEU A 41 -14.89 -12.50 12.38
N THR A 42 -15.94 -11.88 12.92
CA THR A 42 -16.54 -12.30 14.20
C THR A 42 -17.75 -13.20 13.93
N PRO A 43 -17.93 -14.30 14.68
CA PRO A 43 -19.08 -15.17 14.51
C PRO A 43 -20.41 -14.44 14.75
N HIS A 44 -21.36 -14.65 13.84
CA HIS A 44 -22.76 -14.28 14.04
C HIS A 44 -23.56 -15.50 14.52
N GLN A 45 -24.78 -15.27 15.07
CA GLN A 45 -25.61 -16.26 15.75
C GLN A 45 -25.89 -17.58 14.97
N PHE A 46 -25.67 -17.57 13.65
CA PHE A 46 -25.94 -18.73 12.77
C PHE A 46 -24.68 -19.30 12.09
N GLN A 47 -23.46 -18.91 12.53
CA GLN A 47 -22.22 -19.37 11.93
C GLN A 47 -21.44 -20.25 12.91
N SER A 48 -20.88 -21.34 12.40
CA SER A 48 -19.98 -22.19 13.17
C SER A 48 -18.70 -21.43 13.51
N LYS A 49 -18.29 -21.46 14.78
CA LYS A 49 -17.02 -20.89 15.21
C LYS A 49 -15.84 -21.49 14.43
N GLU A 50 -15.87 -22.79 14.21
CA GLU A 50 -14.82 -23.52 13.47
C GLU A 50 -14.68 -23.03 12.02
N ASP A 51 -15.78 -22.72 11.34
CA ASP A 51 -15.74 -22.20 9.98
C ASP A 51 -15.19 -20.75 9.94
N ILE A 52 -15.52 -19.95 10.93
CA ILE A 52 -14.97 -18.58 11.06
C ILE A 52 -13.48 -18.64 11.38
N ASP A 53 -13.04 -19.50 12.27
CA ASP A 53 -11.61 -19.68 12.60
C ASP A 53 -10.81 -20.11 11.35
N LYS A 54 -11.35 -21.01 10.53
CA LYS A 54 -10.74 -21.41 9.25
C LYS A 54 -10.64 -20.24 8.25
N LEU A 55 -11.69 -19.42 8.16
CA LEU A 55 -11.68 -18.25 7.29
C LEU A 55 -10.67 -17.20 7.77
N ASN A 56 -10.63 -16.93 9.08
CA ASN A 56 -9.67 -16.00 9.65
C ASN A 56 -8.23 -16.48 9.42
N GLN A 57 -7.97 -17.79 9.56
CA GLN A 57 -6.67 -18.34 9.21
C GLN A 57 -6.33 -18.15 7.74
N SER A 58 -7.29 -18.35 6.83
CA SER A 58 -7.06 -18.13 5.40
C SER A 58 -6.72 -16.69 5.05
N PHE A 59 -7.28 -15.70 5.77
CA PHE A 59 -6.93 -14.30 5.59
C PHE A 59 -5.52 -13.97 6.08
N LEU A 60 -5.08 -14.60 7.18
CA LEU A 60 -3.71 -14.48 7.66
C LEU A 60 -2.71 -15.10 6.67
N ASP A 61 -3.02 -16.29 6.15
CA ASP A 61 -2.19 -16.98 5.16
C ASP A 61 -2.07 -16.16 3.86
N GLU A 62 -3.17 -15.57 3.40
CA GLU A 62 -3.18 -14.67 2.25
C GLU A 62 -2.34 -13.41 2.52
N ALA A 63 -2.47 -12.80 3.69
CA ALA A 63 -1.71 -11.62 4.06
C ALA A 63 -0.20 -11.92 4.14
N GLN A 64 0.19 -13.08 4.68
CA GLN A 64 1.57 -13.55 4.70
C GLN A 64 2.10 -13.76 3.29
N PHE A 65 1.33 -14.43 2.44
CA PHE A 65 1.70 -14.63 1.03
C PHE A 65 1.92 -13.29 0.31
N ASN A 66 1.08 -12.29 0.57
CA ASN A 66 1.18 -10.97 -0.06
C ASN A 66 2.47 -10.24 0.32
N VAL A 67 2.88 -10.25 1.60
CA VAL A 67 4.13 -9.61 2.04
C VAL A 67 5.36 -10.34 1.51
N ASP A 68 5.34 -11.66 1.48
CA ASP A 68 6.45 -12.47 0.97
C ASP A 68 6.63 -12.27 -0.54
N LYS A 69 5.53 -12.26 -1.28
CA LYS A 69 5.51 -11.98 -2.72
C LYS A 69 6.06 -10.58 -3.04
N MET A 70 5.67 -9.57 -2.27
CA MET A 70 6.17 -8.22 -2.44
C MET A 70 7.64 -8.11 -2.06
N LYS A 71 8.06 -8.71 -0.94
CA LYS A 71 9.45 -8.72 -0.50
C LYS A 71 10.39 -9.30 -1.55
N ALA A 72 9.97 -10.37 -2.22
CA ALA A 72 10.75 -11.02 -3.28
C ALA A 72 11.03 -10.13 -4.51
N LYS A 73 10.37 -8.98 -4.63
CA LYS A 73 10.56 -8.03 -5.73
C LYS A 73 11.56 -6.93 -5.40
N PHE A 74 11.88 -6.74 -4.13
CA PHE A 74 12.91 -5.78 -3.73
C PHE A 74 14.31 -6.35 -3.96
N ASP A 75 15.29 -5.46 -4.17
CA ASP A 75 16.70 -5.85 -4.21
C ASP A 75 17.07 -6.54 -2.90
N PRO A 76 17.69 -7.74 -2.93
CA PRO A 76 18.10 -8.47 -1.73
C PRO A 76 19.07 -7.71 -0.81
N ASN A 77 19.77 -6.68 -1.34
CA ASN A 77 20.68 -5.85 -0.57
C ASN A 77 19.98 -4.78 0.26
N LEU A 78 18.69 -4.52 0.01
CA LEU A 78 17.90 -3.58 0.81
C LEU A 78 17.44 -4.22 2.12
N ASN A 79 17.43 -3.41 3.17
CA ASN A 79 16.87 -3.85 4.45
C ASN A 79 15.35 -3.82 4.39
N VAL A 80 14.74 -4.99 4.14
CA VAL A 80 13.29 -5.15 3.97
C VAL A 80 12.73 -6.10 5.02
N THR A 81 11.86 -5.59 5.87
CA THR A 81 11.12 -6.34 6.88
C THR A 81 9.65 -6.51 6.49
N THR A 82 8.99 -7.52 7.06
CA THR A 82 7.57 -7.80 6.76
C THR A 82 6.77 -7.87 8.05
N LYS A 83 5.52 -7.36 8.00
CA LYS A 83 4.55 -7.43 9.08
C LYS A 83 3.19 -7.87 8.54
N VAL A 84 2.55 -8.77 9.29
CA VAL A 84 1.14 -9.15 9.10
C VAL A 84 0.39 -8.84 10.36
N LEU A 85 -0.66 -8.06 10.27
CA LEU A 85 -1.49 -7.67 11.40
C LEU A 85 -2.96 -7.90 11.07
N VAL A 86 -3.78 -8.06 12.10
CA VAL A 86 -5.25 -8.15 11.98
C VAL A 86 -5.86 -6.82 12.37
N GLY A 87 -6.82 -6.33 11.58
CA GLY A 87 -7.53 -5.10 11.92
C GLY A 87 -8.15 -4.38 10.73
N PHE A 88 -8.48 -3.12 10.95
CA PHE A 88 -8.98 -2.22 9.90
C PHE A 88 -7.82 -1.62 9.14
N PRO A 89 -7.71 -1.84 7.81
CA PRO A 89 -6.51 -1.53 7.06
C PRO A 89 -5.97 -0.11 7.26
N ALA A 90 -6.78 0.92 7.05
CA ALA A 90 -6.29 2.29 7.13
C ALA A 90 -5.79 2.67 8.53
N GLU A 91 -6.53 2.29 9.57
CA GLU A 91 -6.19 2.57 10.96
C GLU A 91 -4.92 1.81 11.38
N THR A 92 -4.82 0.54 10.99
CA THR A 92 -3.64 -0.28 11.29
C THR A 92 -2.40 0.24 10.57
N ILE A 93 -2.51 0.68 9.30
CA ILE A 93 -1.41 1.26 8.54
C ILE A 93 -0.88 2.52 9.23
N VAL A 94 -1.77 3.46 9.60
CA VAL A 94 -1.37 4.71 10.26
C VAL A 94 -0.75 4.43 11.63
N LYS A 95 -1.36 3.53 12.41
CA LYS A 95 -0.84 3.13 13.72
C LYS A 95 0.58 2.56 13.63
N VAL A 96 0.82 1.62 12.70
CA VAL A 96 2.16 1.04 12.49
C VAL A 96 3.14 2.11 12.04
N ALA A 97 2.74 3.02 11.14
CA ALA A 97 3.61 4.10 10.69
C ALA A 97 4.03 5.05 11.81
N GLU A 98 3.13 5.32 12.76
CA GLU A 98 3.42 6.13 13.95
C GLU A 98 4.32 5.38 14.95
N GLU A 99 4.01 4.12 15.26
CA GLU A 99 4.77 3.28 16.20
C GLU A 99 6.20 3.02 15.73
N GLU A 100 6.42 2.86 14.43
CA GLU A 100 7.74 2.62 13.82
C GLU A 100 8.49 3.91 13.48
N ASP A 101 7.90 5.07 13.74
CA ASP A 101 8.44 6.38 13.35
C ASP A 101 8.75 6.51 11.85
N VAL A 102 7.86 5.97 11.02
CA VAL A 102 7.98 5.97 9.56
C VAL A 102 7.97 7.40 9.03
N GLY A 103 8.86 7.71 8.10
CA GLY A 103 8.93 9.02 7.43
C GLY A 103 8.03 9.14 6.21
N LEU A 104 7.76 8.01 5.53
CA LEU A 104 6.97 7.95 4.32
C LEU A 104 6.09 6.70 4.30
N ILE A 105 4.81 6.86 4.00
CA ILE A 105 3.94 5.75 3.57
C ILE A 105 3.85 5.77 2.05
N ALA A 106 4.28 4.70 1.38
CA ALA A 106 4.04 4.52 -0.05
C ALA A 106 2.85 3.58 -0.22
N ILE A 107 1.77 4.06 -0.83
CA ILE A 107 0.52 3.31 -0.97
C ILE A 107 -0.05 3.46 -2.38
N SER A 108 -0.59 2.37 -2.94
CA SER A 108 -1.28 2.43 -4.23
C SER A 108 -2.60 3.19 -4.13
N SER A 109 -2.93 3.91 -5.19
CA SER A 109 -4.20 4.64 -5.29
C SER A 109 -5.42 3.72 -5.29
N SER A 110 -5.24 2.44 -5.63
CA SER A 110 -6.32 1.44 -5.72
C SER A 110 -5.81 0.06 -5.31
N GLY A 111 -6.69 -0.73 -4.69
CA GLY A 111 -6.42 -2.12 -4.32
C GLY A 111 -7.06 -3.12 -5.31
N LYS A 112 -7.49 -4.28 -4.81
CA LYS A 112 -8.13 -5.39 -5.57
C LYS A 112 -9.41 -5.00 -6.32
N GLY A 113 -9.94 -3.80 -6.11
CA GLY A 113 -11.13 -3.29 -6.78
C GLY A 113 -10.87 -2.86 -8.24
N ARG A 114 -11.96 -2.62 -8.99
CA ARG A 114 -11.84 -2.12 -10.37
C ARG A 114 -11.31 -0.69 -10.38
N VAL A 115 -10.22 -0.48 -11.11
CA VAL A 115 -9.62 0.83 -11.31
C VAL A 115 -10.44 1.60 -12.35
N THR A 116 -11.17 2.63 -11.92
CA THR A 116 -11.65 3.67 -12.83
C THR A 116 -10.68 4.83 -12.83
N LYS A 117 -10.52 5.51 -13.97
CA LYS A 117 -9.66 6.69 -14.10
C LYS A 117 -9.97 7.68 -12.95
N PHE A 118 -8.96 8.09 -12.19
CA PHE A 118 -9.04 9.09 -11.10
C PHE A 118 -9.77 8.68 -9.80
N PHE A 119 -9.81 7.40 -9.47
CA PHE A 119 -10.38 6.97 -8.19
C PHE A 119 -9.26 6.68 -7.16
N ILE A 120 -9.36 7.32 -6.01
CA ILE A 120 -8.53 6.99 -4.84
C ILE A 120 -9.34 6.02 -3.98
N GLY A 121 -8.77 4.85 -3.66
CA GLY A 121 -9.41 3.85 -2.82
C GLY A 121 -9.59 4.35 -1.39
N SER A 122 -10.63 3.85 -0.72
CA SER A 122 -11.02 4.29 0.63
C SER A 122 -9.91 4.13 1.68
N VAL A 123 -9.04 3.14 1.54
CA VAL A 123 -7.90 2.94 2.44
C VAL A 123 -6.85 4.03 2.20
N ALA A 124 -6.46 4.26 0.94
CA ALA A 124 -5.50 5.29 0.60
C ALA A 124 -6.00 6.69 0.99
N GLU A 125 -7.28 7.00 0.73
CA GLU A 125 -7.91 8.26 1.14
C GLU A 125 -7.84 8.47 2.65
N LYS A 126 -8.23 7.47 3.46
CA LYS A 126 -8.14 7.55 4.93
C LYS A 126 -6.70 7.70 5.41
N VAL A 127 -5.74 6.99 4.82
CA VAL A 127 -4.32 7.10 5.18
C VAL A 127 -3.82 8.52 4.91
N ILE A 128 -4.11 9.10 3.73
CA ILE A 128 -3.73 10.48 3.38
C ILE A 128 -4.28 11.50 4.38
N HIS A 129 -5.53 11.32 4.81
CA HIS A 129 -6.15 12.25 5.77
C HIS A 129 -5.67 12.07 7.21
N SER A 130 -5.20 10.88 7.59
CA SER A 130 -4.89 10.54 8.98
C SER A 130 -3.41 10.61 9.31
N PHE A 131 -2.54 10.27 8.37
CA PHE A 131 -1.08 10.28 8.60
C PHE A 131 -0.52 11.70 8.48
N LYS A 132 0.32 12.11 9.44
CA LYS A 132 0.81 13.49 9.59
C LYS A 132 2.15 13.77 8.91
N LYS A 133 2.76 12.75 8.32
CA LYS A 133 3.99 12.86 7.55
C LYS A 133 3.71 12.59 6.07
N ASP A 134 4.71 12.31 5.28
CA ASP A 134 4.60 12.22 3.84
C ASP A 134 3.89 10.93 3.40
N VAL A 135 2.99 11.05 2.42
CA VAL A 135 2.33 9.93 1.76
C VAL A 135 2.62 9.99 0.27
N LEU A 136 3.22 8.93 -0.25
CA LEU A 136 3.40 8.71 -1.67
C LEU A 136 2.23 7.90 -2.19
N LEU A 137 1.40 8.52 -3.02
CA LEU A 137 0.33 7.83 -3.72
C LEU A 137 0.83 7.34 -5.07
N VAL A 138 0.99 6.03 -5.22
CA VAL A 138 1.37 5.41 -6.49
C VAL A 138 0.11 5.11 -7.29
N HIS A 139 -0.05 5.80 -8.40
CA HIS A 139 -1.17 5.58 -9.32
C HIS A 139 -0.71 4.74 -10.51
N TRP A 140 -1.37 3.60 -10.73
CA TRP A 140 -1.10 2.75 -11.89
C TRP A 140 -2.30 2.71 -12.83
N PHE A 141 -2.05 3.01 -14.09
CA PHE A 141 -3.05 2.98 -15.13
C PHE A 141 -2.69 1.96 -16.22
N LYS A 142 -3.50 0.92 -16.38
CA LYS A 142 -3.37 -0.04 -17.46
C LYS A 142 -4.04 0.52 -18.72
N LEU A 143 -3.25 1.03 -19.66
CA LEU A 143 -3.77 1.37 -21.00
C LEU A 143 -4.30 0.08 -21.66
N ARG A 144 -5.55 0.09 -22.08
CA ARG A 144 -6.07 -0.96 -22.97
C ARG A 144 -5.37 -0.81 -24.31
N THR A 145 -4.85 -1.91 -24.84
CA THR A 145 -4.03 -1.95 -26.07
C THR A 145 -4.70 -1.34 -27.31
N SER A 146 -6.03 -1.16 -27.33
CA SER A 146 -6.76 -0.47 -28.38
C SER A 146 -6.63 1.05 -28.38
N GLU A 147 -6.21 1.66 -27.27
CA GLU A 147 -6.02 3.11 -27.15
C GLU A 147 -4.55 3.52 -27.27
N ALA A 148 -3.61 2.58 -27.16
CA ALA A 148 -2.17 2.85 -27.23
C ALA A 148 -1.71 3.41 -28.57
N ALA A 149 -2.44 3.14 -29.66
CA ALA A 149 -2.08 3.60 -31.00
C ALA A 149 -2.31 5.11 -31.22
N THR A 150 -3.17 5.75 -30.42
CA THR A 150 -3.52 7.19 -30.57
C THR A 150 -2.72 8.10 -29.62
N TRP A 151 -1.96 7.53 -28.67
CA TRP A 151 -1.35 8.28 -27.56
C TRP A 151 0.17 8.19 -27.51
N SER A 152 0.83 7.85 -28.63
CA SER A 152 2.30 7.76 -28.71
C SER A 152 3.06 9.03 -28.28
N HIS A 153 2.37 10.19 -28.15
CA HIS A 153 2.95 11.44 -27.68
C HIS A 153 2.62 11.76 -26.21
N ILE A 154 1.80 10.96 -25.51
CA ILE A 154 1.41 11.19 -24.11
C ILE A 154 2.02 10.12 -23.17
N ALA A 155 2.78 9.16 -23.72
CA ALA A 155 3.44 8.12 -22.94
C ALA A 155 4.43 8.63 -21.86
N TYR A 156 4.77 9.93 -21.89
CA TYR A 156 5.63 10.56 -20.88
C TYR A 156 4.90 11.03 -19.61
N TYR A 157 3.57 10.90 -19.52
CA TYR A 157 2.78 11.35 -18.37
C TYR A 157 2.20 10.21 -17.51
N VAL A 158 2.57 8.96 -17.74
CA VAL A 158 1.94 7.79 -17.08
C VAL A 158 2.54 7.48 -15.70
N ASP A 159 3.60 8.16 -15.30
CA ASP A 159 4.20 8.03 -13.98
C ASP A 159 3.87 9.26 -13.11
N SER A 160 2.59 9.56 -12.93
CA SER A 160 2.19 10.62 -12.01
C SER A 160 2.38 10.19 -10.57
N LEU A 161 3.56 10.45 -10.06
CA LEU A 161 3.91 10.38 -8.65
C LEU A 161 3.24 11.55 -7.94
N ILE A 162 2.24 11.31 -7.10
CA ILE A 162 1.63 12.36 -6.28
C ILE A 162 2.17 12.18 -4.87
N ILE A 163 3.02 13.12 -4.43
CA ILE A 163 3.48 13.21 -3.04
C ILE A 163 2.55 14.17 -2.32
N PHE A 164 1.82 13.68 -1.32
CA PHE A 164 1.09 14.52 -0.39
C PHE A 164 2.00 14.77 0.82
N CYS A 165 2.51 16.00 0.92
CA CYS A 165 3.21 16.45 2.12
C CYS A 165 2.19 17.07 3.08
N SER A 166 2.01 16.50 4.27
CA SER A 166 1.05 16.99 5.26
C SER A 166 1.58 18.20 6.05
N HIS A 167 2.35 19.09 5.44
CA HIS A 167 2.77 20.35 6.08
C HIS A 167 1.86 21.49 5.67
N HIS A 168 0.97 21.87 6.59
CA HIS A 168 0.33 23.15 6.79
C HIS A 168 -0.22 23.89 5.55
N ILE A 169 -1.50 23.68 5.29
CA ILE A 169 -2.31 24.84 4.93
C ILE A 169 -2.69 25.52 6.26
N VAL A 170 -1.81 26.39 6.75
CA VAL A 170 -2.19 27.41 7.71
C VAL A 170 -2.89 28.47 6.89
N GLY A 171 -4.23 28.48 6.96
CA GLY A 171 -5.02 29.56 6.43
C GLY A 171 -4.70 30.85 7.19
N SER A 172 -4.33 31.86 6.49
CA SER A 172 -4.47 33.25 6.87
C SER A 172 -5.84 33.74 6.43
#